data_5cd1682ceeeca0334df3565d12ecdf78
#
_entry.id   5cd1682ceeeca0334df3565d12ecdf78
#
_cell.length_a   1.000
_cell.length_b   1.000
_cell.length_c   1.000
_cell.angle_alpha   90.00
_cell.angle_beta   90.00
_cell.angle_gamma   90.00
#
_symmetry.space_group_name_H-M   'P 1'
#
loop_
_entity.id
_entity.type
_entity.pdbx_description
1 polymer ?
#
loop_
_entity_poly.entity_id
_entity_poly.type
_entity_poly.pdbx_seq_one_letter_code
_entity_poly.pdbx_strand_id
1 'polypeptide(L)'
;MDASTKFRSSSIVFLLLTGSFFALVFSEVHVSVKNRLGSGKNITLHCQSKDDDLGEQNVADGSEFGWDFNVNVWGTTLFYCDMGWESVQDYQFVAYSFARDSVRCDTQCLWLVSEEGTYGLNAQTGFWEYIYQWLS
;
A
#
# COMPACT_ATOMS: atom_id res chain seq x y z
N MET A 1 1.25 13.11 12.42
CA MET A 1 1.08 12.50 12.63
C MET A 1 1.20 11.97 12.95
N ASP A 2 1.59 11.99 13.01
CA ASP A 2 1.66 11.38 13.36
C ASP A 2 1.73 10.58 14.05
N ALA A 3 1.93 11.01 14.28
CA ALA A 3 2.43 10.35 15.33
C ALA A 3 1.86 9.13 15.72
N SER A 4 0.83 9.10 15.84
CA SER A 4 0.18 7.89 16.17
C SER A 4 0.58 6.77 15.28
N THR A 5 1.20 7.07 14.19
CA THR A 5 1.55 6.03 13.25
C THR A 5 2.56 5.05 13.80
N LYS A 6 3.40 5.45 14.70
CA LYS A 6 4.45 4.54 15.11
C LYS A 6 3.96 3.36 15.91
N PHE A 7 2.87 3.48 16.60
CA PHE A 7 2.37 2.34 17.30
C PHE A 7 1.64 1.40 16.41
N ARG A 8 1.10 1.92 15.35
CA ARG A 8 0.26 1.14 14.50
C ARG A 8 1.01 0.26 13.57
N SER A 9 2.31 0.43 13.50
CA SER A 9 3.07 -0.36 12.56
C SER A 9 2.99 -1.84 12.88
N SER A 10 2.65 -2.21 14.08
CA SER A 10 2.46 -3.62 14.36
C SER A 10 1.48 -3.81 15.45
N SER A 11 0.63 -4.77 15.26
CA SER A 11 -0.31 -5.22 16.28
C SER A 11 0.08 -6.61 16.68
N ILE A 12 0.28 -6.81 17.94
CA ILE A 12 0.70 -8.11 18.46
C ILE A 12 -0.39 -8.65 19.30
N VAL A 13 -0.82 -9.84 18.96
CA VAL A 13 -1.84 -10.56 19.74
C VAL A 13 -1.17 -11.74 20.40
N PHE A 14 -1.34 -11.83 21.69
CA PHE A 14 -0.78 -12.93 22.47
C PHE A 14 -1.89 -13.86 22.86
N LEU A 15 -1.67 -15.14 22.62
CA LEU A 15 -2.60 -16.17 23.01
C LEU A 15 -1.98 -16.94 24.15
N LEU A 16 -2.68 -16.96 25.27
CA LEU A 16 -2.25 -17.73 26.41
C LEU A 16 -3.03 -19.02 26.43
N LEU A 17 -2.32 -20.12 26.34
CA LEU A 17 -2.94 -21.44 26.35
C LEU A 17 -2.23 -22.29 27.37
N THR A 18 -2.97 -22.72 28.37
CA THR A 18 -2.49 -23.73 29.36
C THR A 18 -1.08 -23.46 29.81
N GLY A 19 -0.83 -22.29 30.33
CA GLY A 19 0.46 -21.96 30.89
C GLY A 19 1.52 -21.62 29.87
N SER A 20 1.22 -21.77 28.59
CA SER A 20 2.09 -21.30 27.54
C SER A 20 1.38 -20.19 26.81
N PHE A 21 2.14 -19.35 26.17
CA PHE A 21 1.47 -18.40 25.31
C PHE A 21 2.19 -18.31 23.99
N PHE A 22 1.41 -18.01 23.01
CA PHE A 22 1.88 -17.78 21.66
C PHE A 22 1.78 -16.31 21.38
N ALA A 23 2.76 -15.81 20.71
CA ALA A 23 2.66 -14.49 20.15
C ALA A 23 2.13 -14.67 18.75
N LEU A 24 0.91 -14.24 18.52
CA LEU A 24 0.35 -14.21 17.18
C LEU A 24 0.46 -12.78 16.71
N VAL A 25 1.36 -12.55 15.79
CA VAL A 25 1.65 -11.21 15.35
C VAL A 25 0.85 -10.90 14.11
N PHE A 26 0.00 -9.86 14.21
CA PHE A 26 -0.65 -9.29 13.07
C PHE A 26 0.00 -7.94 12.86
N SER A 27 0.70 -7.78 11.77
CA SER A 27 1.27 -6.49 11.47
C SER A 27 0.22 -5.63 10.82
N GLU A 28 0.00 -4.47 11.38
CA GLU A 28 -0.79 -3.46 10.72
C GLU A 28 0.08 -2.82 9.66
N VAL A 29 -0.43 -2.76 8.45
CA VAL A 29 0.30 -2.23 7.31
C VAL A 29 -0.38 -0.96 6.83
N HIS A 30 0.44 0.04 6.53
CA HIS A 30 -0.01 1.28 5.91
C HIS A 30 0.46 1.29 4.46
N VAL A 31 -0.46 1.49 3.54
CA VAL A 31 -0.13 1.67 2.12
C VAL A 31 -0.53 3.08 1.72
N SER A 32 0.32 3.75 0.98
CA SER A 32 0.06 5.09 0.50
C SER A 32 0.44 5.19 -0.97
N VAL A 33 -0.42 5.84 -1.75
CA VAL A 33 -0.18 6.08 -3.18
C VAL A 33 -0.15 7.59 -3.36
N LYS A 34 1.01 8.11 -3.74
CA LYS A 34 1.20 9.54 -3.91
C LYS A 34 1.25 9.91 -5.37
N ASN A 35 0.51 10.95 -5.70
CA ASN A 35 0.48 11.48 -7.06
C ASN A 35 1.67 12.42 -7.27
N ARG A 36 2.57 12.03 -8.14
CA ARG A 36 3.73 12.83 -8.52
C ARG A 36 3.77 13.06 -10.02
N LEU A 37 2.58 13.13 -10.64
CA LEU A 37 2.51 13.37 -12.10
C LEU A 37 2.99 14.76 -12.47
N GLY A 38 2.72 15.73 -11.63
CA GLY A 38 3.06 17.11 -11.94
C GLY A 38 2.01 17.79 -12.81
N SER A 39 2.19 19.07 -13.06
CA SER A 39 1.33 19.87 -13.94
C SER A 39 -0.14 19.87 -13.54
N GLY A 40 -0.42 19.70 -12.26
CA GLY A 40 -1.79 19.74 -11.76
C GLY A 40 -2.65 18.54 -12.15
N LYS A 41 -2.05 17.46 -12.62
CA LYS A 41 -2.82 16.30 -13.08
C LYS A 41 -3.34 15.50 -11.90
N ASN A 42 -4.64 15.21 -11.91
CA ASN A 42 -5.28 14.40 -10.89
C ASN A 42 -5.29 12.93 -11.31
N ILE A 43 -5.27 12.07 -10.34
CA ILE A 43 -5.39 10.64 -10.54
C ILE A 43 -6.73 10.18 -9.97
N THR A 44 -7.46 9.39 -10.73
CA THR A 44 -8.59 8.65 -10.21
C THR A 44 -8.07 7.30 -9.73
N LEU A 45 -8.33 6.96 -8.50
CA LEU A 45 -7.76 5.77 -7.86
C LEU A 45 -8.87 4.99 -7.16
N HIS A 46 -8.93 3.70 -7.42
CA HIS A 46 -9.90 2.83 -6.76
C HIS A 46 -9.17 1.57 -6.29
N CYS A 47 -8.99 1.45 -5.01
CA CYS A 47 -8.28 0.32 -4.42
C CYS A 47 -9.22 -0.60 -3.67
N GLN A 48 -8.95 -1.88 -3.73
CA GLN A 48 -9.82 -2.86 -3.07
C GLN A 48 -9.09 -4.17 -2.81
N SER A 49 -9.62 -4.92 -1.88
CA SER A 49 -9.22 -6.29 -1.61
C SER A 49 -10.44 -7.16 -1.78
N LYS A 50 -10.29 -8.45 -1.46
CA LYS A 50 -11.42 -9.37 -1.52
C LYS A 50 -12.55 -8.94 -0.58
N ASP A 51 -12.20 -8.42 0.58
CA ASP A 51 -13.19 -8.10 1.63
C ASP A 51 -13.53 -6.62 1.73
N ASP A 52 -12.65 -5.75 1.25
CA ASP A 52 -12.79 -4.31 1.45
C ASP A 52 -12.69 -3.56 0.13
N ASP A 53 -13.65 -2.69 -0.09
CA ASP A 53 -13.63 -1.79 -1.24
C ASP A 53 -13.47 -0.37 -0.69
N LEU A 54 -12.38 0.28 -1.03
CA LEU A 54 -12.07 1.60 -0.49
C LEU A 54 -12.74 2.74 -1.25
N GLY A 55 -13.45 2.41 -2.32
CA GLY A 55 -14.15 3.40 -3.11
C GLY A 55 -13.24 4.17 -4.05
N GLU A 56 -13.84 4.98 -4.90
CA GLU A 56 -13.09 5.78 -5.85
C GLU A 56 -12.59 7.05 -5.18
N GLN A 57 -11.31 7.35 -5.38
CA GLN A 57 -10.66 8.52 -4.82
C GLN A 57 -10.09 9.38 -5.93
N ASN A 58 -10.19 10.69 -5.75
CA ASN A 58 -9.55 11.63 -6.66
C ASN A 58 -8.34 12.20 -5.94
N VAL A 59 -7.15 11.86 -6.42
CA VAL A 59 -5.90 12.22 -5.76
C VAL A 59 -5.25 13.35 -6.54
N ALA A 60 -5.25 14.52 -5.96
CA ALA A 60 -4.69 15.70 -6.62
C ALA A 60 -3.16 15.58 -6.72
N ASP A 61 -2.60 16.27 -7.70
CA ASP A 61 -1.14 16.32 -7.86
C ASP A 61 -0.48 16.75 -6.57
N GLY A 62 0.52 15.99 -6.15
CA GLY A 62 1.23 16.23 -4.88
C GLY A 62 0.56 15.65 -3.66
N SER A 63 -0.67 15.17 -3.78
CA SER A 63 -1.40 14.57 -2.66
C SER A 63 -1.25 13.06 -2.67
N GLU A 64 -1.70 12.44 -1.59
CA GLU A 64 -1.65 11.00 -1.51
C GLU A 64 -2.93 10.46 -0.88
N PHE A 65 -3.22 9.21 -1.20
CA PHE A 65 -4.29 8.45 -0.58
C PHE A 65 -3.67 7.24 0.09
N GLY A 66 -4.01 7.04 1.35
CA GLY A 66 -3.47 5.91 2.09
C GLY A 66 -4.52 5.23 2.93
N TRP A 67 -4.21 4.01 3.34
CA TRP A 67 -5.10 3.23 4.20
C TRP A 67 -4.28 2.24 5.02
N ASP A 68 -4.91 1.77 6.08
CA ASP A 68 -4.29 0.81 7.00
C ASP A 68 -5.11 -0.47 7.01
N PHE A 69 -4.43 -1.59 7.19
CA PHE A 69 -5.10 -2.88 7.31
C PHE A 69 -4.21 -3.85 8.06
N ASN A 70 -4.81 -4.94 8.52
CA ASN A 70 -4.07 -6.02 9.15
C ASN A 70 -3.88 -7.15 8.16
N VAL A 71 -2.67 -7.70 8.11
CA VAL A 71 -2.39 -8.86 7.29
C VAL A 71 -3.10 -10.06 7.89
N ASN A 72 -3.78 -10.84 7.06
CA ASN A 72 -4.46 -12.02 7.55
C ASN A 72 -3.46 -13.11 7.94
N VAL A 73 -3.92 -14.07 8.74
CA VAL A 73 -3.04 -15.10 9.28
C VAL A 73 -2.50 -16.05 8.22
N TRP A 74 -3.16 -16.09 7.06
CA TRP A 74 -2.77 -17.00 5.98
C TRP A 74 -1.71 -16.40 5.07
N GLY A 75 -1.41 -15.12 5.22
CA GLY A 75 -0.44 -14.45 4.37
C GLY A 75 -0.94 -14.27 2.94
N THR A 76 -2.25 -14.11 2.76
CA THR A 76 -2.82 -13.97 1.42
C THR A 76 -3.45 -12.59 1.20
N THR A 77 -3.23 -11.66 2.10
CA THR A 77 -3.77 -10.31 1.97
C THR A 77 -3.24 -9.66 0.69
N LEU A 78 -4.18 -9.13 -0.09
CA LEU A 78 -3.84 -8.51 -1.36
C LEU A 78 -4.78 -7.34 -1.62
N PHE A 79 -4.18 -6.18 -1.95
CA PHE A 79 -4.92 -5.01 -2.40
C PHE A 79 -4.45 -4.67 -3.81
N TYR A 80 -5.40 -4.38 -4.66
CA TYR A 80 -5.09 -3.90 -6.00
C TYR A 80 -5.85 -2.62 -6.26
N CYS A 81 -5.30 -1.80 -7.13
CA CYS A 81 -5.88 -0.51 -7.44
C CYS A 81 -6.03 -0.35 -8.95
N ASP A 82 -7.17 0.21 -9.32
CA ASP A 82 -7.36 0.69 -10.69
C ASP A 82 -7.15 2.18 -10.67
N MET A 83 -6.41 2.70 -11.61
CA MET A 83 -6.20 4.13 -11.67
C MET A 83 -6.14 4.64 -13.10
N GLY A 84 -6.34 5.94 -13.22
CA GLY A 84 -6.28 6.58 -14.51
C GLY A 84 -6.09 8.07 -14.39
N TRP A 85 -5.63 8.67 -15.47
CA TRP A 85 -5.60 10.10 -15.66
C TRP A 85 -5.66 10.31 -17.18
N GLU A 86 -5.57 11.55 -17.63
CA GLU A 86 -5.90 11.87 -19.00
C GLU A 86 -5.19 11.02 -20.07
N SER A 87 -3.95 10.61 -19.83
CA SER A 87 -3.20 9.84 -20.82
C SER A 87 -3.09 8.36 -20.49
N VAL A 88 -3.57 7.94 -19.33
CA VAL A 88 -3.55 6.54 -18.91
C VAL A 88 -4.92 6.19 -18.39
N GLN A 89 -5.52 5.15 -18.95
CA GLN A 89 -6.85 4.72 -18.55
C GLN A 89 -6.83 3.30 -18.05
N ASP A 90 -7.58 3.06 -16.99
CA ASP A 90 -7.84 1.70 -16.50
C ASP A 90 -6.57 0.91 -16.24
N TYR A 91 -5.58 1.56 -15.65
CA TYR A 91 -4.36 0.87 -15.28
C TYR A 91 -4.52 0.21 -13.92
N GLN A 92 -4.22 -1.08 -13.86
CA GLN A 92 -4.35 -1.81 -12.60
C GLN A 92 -2.98 -2.21 -12.08
N PHE A 93 -2.75 -2.03 -10.78
CA PHE A 93 -1.53 -2.50 -10.18
C PHE A 93 -1.82 -3.07 -8.79
N VAL A 94 -0.95 -3.96 -8.34
CA VAL A 94 -1.06 -4.56 -7.02
C VAL A 94 -0.37 -3.63 -6.03
N ALA A 95 -1.16 -2.99 -5.18
CA ALA A 95 -0.64 -2.05 -4.20
C ALA A 95 -0.07 -2.75 -2.98
N TYR A 96 -0.56 -3.94 -2.66
CA TYR A 96 0.00 -4.73 -1.59
C TYR A 96 -0.22 -6.21 -1.87
N SER A 97 0.85 -6.98 -1.73
CA SER A 97 0.80 -8.43 -1.76
C SER A 97 1.73 -8.91 -0.67
N PHE A 98 1.23 -9.75 0.23
CA PHE A 98 2.05 -10.22 1.33
C PHE A 98 3.33 -10.88 0.84
N ALA A 99 3.24 -11.70 -0.21
CA ALA A 99 4.40 -12.41 -0.74
C ALA A 99 5.51 -11.47 -1.19
N ARG A 100 5.15 -10.35 -1.82
CA ARG A 100 6.13 -9.39 -2.31
C ARG A 100 6.54 -8.39 -1.23
N ASP A 101 5.57 -7.90 -0.48
CA ASP A 101 5.74 -6.67 0.29
C ASP A 101 6.07 -6.89 1.75
N SER A 102 5.88 -8.09 2.28
CA SER A 102 6.31 -8.38 3.65
C SER A 102 7.81 -8.16 3.80
N VAL A 103 8.57 -8.34 2.73
CA VAL A 103 10.01 -8.11 2.72
C VAL A 103 10.35 -6.72 2.18
N ARG A 104 9.67 -6.31 1.09
CA ARG A 104 10.01 -5.04 0.43
C ARG A 104 9.74 -3.84 1.33
N CYS A 105 8.59 -3.79 1.96
CA CYS A 105 8.19 -2.60 2.70
C CYS A 105 7.64 -2.87 4.09
N ASP A 106 7.40 -4.12 4.41
CA ASP A 106 6.96 -4.55 5.73
C ASP A 106 5.67 -3.84 6.16
N THR A 107 5.74 -2.78 6.96
CA THR A 107 4.55 -2.12 7.51
C THR A 107 4.27 -0.75 6.91
N GLN A 108 5.16 -0.23 6.07
CA GLN A 108 5.00 1.07 5.45
C GLN A 108 5.28 0.94 3.96
N CYS A 109 4.22 0.79 3.19
CA CYS A 109 4.34 0.51 1.76
C CYS A 109 3.95 1.74 0.97
N LEU A 110 4.95 2.46 0.48
CA LEU A 110 4.77 3.74 -0.18
C LEU A 110 4.96 3.61 -1.68
N TRP A 111 4.05 4.22 -2.42
CA TRP A 111 4.08 4.24 -3.87
C TRP A 111 4.11 5.66 -4.38
N LEU A 112 4.87 5.89 -5.44
CA LEU A 112 4.85 7.15 -6.17
C LEU A 112 4.38 6.88 -7.58
N VAL A 113 3.38 7.62 -8.02
CA VAL A 113 2.89 7.54 -9.40
C VAL A 113 3.47 8.71 -10.16
N SER A 114 4.28 8.42 -11.16
CA SER A 114 4.92 9.44 -11.98
C SER A 114 4.54 9.27 -13.43
N GLU A 115 5.04 10.16 -14.28
CA GLU A 115 4.69 10.12 -15.70
C GLU A 115 5.17 8.85 -16.39
N GLU A 116 6.26 8.27 -15.94
CA GLU A 116 6.82 7.08 -16.58
C GLU A 116 6.36 5.77 -15.97
N GLY A 117 5.79 5.81 -14.78
CA GLY A 117 5.35 4.57 -14.12
C GLY A 117 5.21 4.74 -12.63
N THR A 118 5.16 3.62 -11.94
CA THR A 118 4.96 3.60 -10.49
C THR A 118 6.20 3.06 -9.80
N TYR A 119 6.64 3.79 -8.79
CA TYR A 119 7.80 3.41 -7.99
C TYR A 119 7.35 3.00 -6.60
N GLY A 120 7.90 1.90 -6.11
CA GLY A 120 7.67 1.45 -4.74
C GLY A 120 8.93 1.63 -3.93
N LEU A 121 8.78 2.09 -2.70
CA LEU A 121 9.92 2.25 -1.81
C LEU A 121 10.29 0.89 -1.22
N ASN A 122 11.58 0.55 -1.33
CA ASN A 122 12.10 -0.62 -0.65
C ASN A 122 12.60 -0.16 0.71
N ALA A 123 11.92 -0.58 1.78
CA ALA A 123 12.24 -0.12 3.13
C ALA A 123 13.56 -0.70 3.63
N GLN A 124 14.02 -1.81 3.05
CA GLN A 124 15.28 -2.43 3.45
C GLN A 124 16.48 -1.64 2.94
N THR A 125 16.37 -1.12 1.73
CA THR A 125 17.47 -0.41 1.07
C THR A 125 17.31 1.10 1.11
N GLY A 126 16.09 1.59 1.29
CA GLY A 126 15.78 3.01 1.20
C GLY A 126 15.69 3.54 -0.21
N PHE A 127 15.72 2.67 -1.20
CA PHE A 127 15.65 3.09 -2.59
C PHE A 127 14.26 2.91 -3.17
N TRP A 128 13.92 3.80 -4.08
CA TRP A 128 12.69 3.69 -4.86
C TRP A 128 12.96 2.76 -6.04
N GLU A 129 12.08 1.79 -6.21
CA GLU A 129 12.21 0.79 -7.27
C GLU A 129 11.14 1.01 -8.30
N TYR A 130 11.51 0.96 -9.57
CA TYR A 130 10.59 1.12 -10.69
C TYR A 130 9.88 -0.21 -10.88
N ILE A 131 8.66 -0.28 -10.44
CA ILE A 131 7.94 -1.56 -10.38
C ILE A 131 7.00 -1.73 -11.58
N TYR A 132 6.26 -0.66 -11.90
CA TYR A 132 5.27 -0.75 -12.97
C TYR A 132 5.55 0.32 -14.00
N GLN A 133 5.52 -0.08 -15.27
CA GLN A 133 5.74 0.83 -16.37
C GLN A 133 4.43 0.99 -17.14
N TRP A 134 4.13 2.24 -17.52
CA TRP A 134 2.96 2.48 -18.35
C TRP A 134 3.24 2.03 -19.76
N LEU A 135 2.29 1.33 -20.34
CA LEU A 135 2.39 0.99 -21.76
C LEU A 135 1.84 2.15 -22.55
N SER A 136 2.57 2.58 -23.52
CA SER A 136 2.16 3.66 -24.38
C SER A 136 1.41 3.15 -25.61
#